data_80816a4d33cd9a99eadb03c5f71891be
#
_entry.id   80816a4d33cd9a99eadb03c5f71891be
#
_cell.length_a   1.000
_cell.length_b   1.000
_cell.length_c   1.000
_cell.angle_alpha   90.00
_cell.angle_beta   90.00
_cell.angle_gamma   90.00
#
_symmetry.space_group_name_H-M   'P 1'
#
loop_
_entity.id
_entity.type
_entity.pdbx_description
1 polymer ?
#
loop_
_entity_poly.entity_id
_entity_poly.type
_entity_poly.pdbx_seq_one_letter_code
_entity_poly.pdbx_strand_id
1 'polypeptide(L)'
;MPPALAISTGPPPDRRTGTGLTIEDVARAAGVSIATVSRVINDAPHRVGEAARRRVQQAVRDLDFRPNALARSLHRGRTRTIGLILPDISNPYYAEITRGIEAAARRHEYALFICNTDRRPEAMAHHIQLCREHRVDGVIVAGGGTWGRGHLAGLAAHGTAAVLIGRHGVRLPAVRVDNVKGAYLAAQHLIRAGHRRIAVIAGPAASTTGADRLAGYRRALRDHGIPLPAPFVRAGDLRPASGARAGLALLRRPPRPTAILAANDQMAIGAMGAAQGAGLAVPGDVSVVGFDNIELASHVSPPLTTMALPLARMGAAAMEIMLRRLADPHHAEEVCFVPELVARRSSGPPPQKETQR
;
A
#
# COMPACT_ATOMS: atom_id res chain seq x y z
N MET A 1 -55.05 16.47 -43.77
CA MET A 1 -53.63 16.47 -44.05
C MET A 1 -53.04 17.83 -43.70
N PRO A 2 -52.22 17.99 -42.67
CA PRO A 2 -51.48 19.23 -42.43
C PRO A 2 -50.16 19.21 -43.23
N PRO A 3 -49.59 20.37 -43.56
CA PRO A 3 -48.44 20.51 -44.48
C PRO A 3 -47.10 20.18 -43.77
N ALA A 4 -46.20 19.58 -44.57
CA ALA A 4 -44.86 19.20 -44.17
C ALA A 4 -43.97 20.43 -43.84
N LEU A 5 -43.34 20.43 -42.67
CA LEU A 5 -42.31 21.37 -42.28
C LEU A 5 -41.00 21.06 -43.04
N ALA A 6 -40.57 21.98 -43.85
CA ALA A 6 -39.28 21.94 -44.53
C ALA A 6 -38.14 22.09 -43.53
N ILE A 7 -37.31 21.04 -43.39
CA ILE A 7 -36.08 21.04 -42.60
C ILE A 7 -35.01 21.69 -43.47
N SER A 8 -34.56 22.89 -43.05
CA SER A 8 -33.41 23.60 -43.60
C SER A 8 -32.14 22.77 -43.30
N THR A 9 -31.50 22.24 -44.34
CA THR A 9 -30.17 21.61 -44.26
C THR A 9 -29.10 22.69 -44.43
N GLY A 10 -28.81 23.40 -43.34
CA GLY A 10 -27.55 24.14 -43.23
C GLY A 10 -26.38 23.13 -43.02
N PRO A 11 -25.15 23.45 -43.50
CA PRO A 11 -24.00 22.58 -43.27
C PRO A 11 -23.77 22.41 -41.76
N PRO A 12 -23.40 21.22 -41.28
CA PRO A 12 -23.13 21.01 -39.87
C PRO A 12 -21.99 21.94 -39.43
N PRO A 13 -22.06 22.50 -38.18
CA PRO A 13 -20.96 23.32 -37.66
C PRO A 13 -19.70 22.47 -37.61
N ASP A 14 -18.63 23.02 -38.16
CA ASP A 14 -17.28 22.43 -38.16
C ASP A 14 -16.91 22.02 -36.72
N ARG A 15 -16.98 20.73 -36.44
CA ARG A 15 -16.53 20.14 -35.17
C ARG A 15 -15.01 20.21 -35.14
N ARG A 16 -14.47 21.39 -34.85
CA ARG A 16 -13.10 21.54 -34.38
C ARG A 16 -13.04 20.87 -32.99
N THR A 17 -12.55 19.67 -32.99
CA THR A 17 -12.24 18.86 -31.83
C THR A 17 -11.47 19.68 -30.79
N GLY A 18 -12.09 19.87 -29.59
CA GLY A 18 -11.45 19.97 -28.30
C GLY A 18 -10.24 20.87 -28.13
N THR A 19 -10.36 22.17 -28.43
CA THR A 19 -9.38 23.14 -27.94
C THR A 19 -9.93 23.83 -26.70
N GLY A 20 -9.67 23.23 -25.51
CA GLY A 20 -9.78 24.00 -24.27
C GLY A 20 -8.94 25.28 -24.40
N LEU A 21 -9.33 26.33 -23.66
CA LEU A 21 -8.62 27.60 -23.61
C LEU A 21 -7.11 27.40 -23.50
N THR A 22 -6.35 28.13 -24.32
CA THR A 22 -4.90 28.02 -24.43
C THR A 22 -4.20 29.19 -23.71
N ILE A 23 -2.91 29.07 -23.47
CA ILE A 23 -2.09 30.15 -22.93
C ILE A 23 -2.09 31.38 -23.87
N GLU A 24 -2.32 31.15 -25.16
CA GLU A 24 -2.44 32.22 -26.20
C GLU A 24 -3.69 33.05 -25.99
N ASP A 25 -4.80 32.43 -25.61
CA ASP A 25 -6.05 33.15 -25.34
C ASP A 25 -5.92 34.02 -24.10
N VAL A 26 -5.23 33.56 -23.06
CA VAL A 26 -4.90 34.36 -21.88
C VAL A 26 -3.98 35.51 -22.24
N ALA A 27 -2.98 35.31 -23.11
CA ALA A 27 -2.07 36.34 -23.56
C ALA A 27 -2.80 37.45 -24.32
N ARG A 28 -3.72 37.04 -25.22
CA ARG A 28 -4.58 37.94 -25.98
C ARG A 28 -5.49 38.75 -25.07
N ALA A 29 -6.17 38.12 -24.12
CA ALA A 29 -7.08 38.79 -23.18
C ALA A 29 -6.33 39.73 -22.23
N ALA A 30 -5.15 39.39 -21.79
CA ALA A 30 -4.33 40.23 -20.89
C ALA A 30 -3.53 41.31 -21.60
N GLY A 31 -3.46 41.30 -22.93
CA GLY A 31 -2.67 42.26 -23.73
C GLY A 31 -1.17 42.18 -23.45
N VAL A 32 -0.64 40.93 -23.33
CA VAL A 32 0.78 40.64 -23.04
C VAL A 32 1.29 39.50 -23.91
N SER A 33 2.61 39.29 -23.95
CA SER A 33 3.20 38.14 -24.64
C SER A 33 2.92 36.81 -23.92
N ILE A 34 2.90 35.69 -24.66
CA ILE A 34 2.81 34.31 -24.11
C ILE A 34 3.90 34.10 -23.07
N ALA A 35 5.11 34.60 -23.32
CA ALA A 35 6.23 34.50 -22.36
C ALA A 35 5.94 35.22 -21.04
N THR A 36 5.23 36.36 -21.07
CA THR A 36 4.81 37.07 -19.86
C THR A 36 3.75 36.29 -19.10
N VAL A 37 2.75 35.71 -19.77
CA VAL A 37 1.75 34.82 -19.15
C VAL A 37 2.42 33.63 -18.53
N SER A 38 3.31 32.93 -19.23
CA SER A 38 4.05 31.79 -18.72
C SER A 38 4.85 32.14 -17.46
N ARG A 39 5.52 33.30 -17.43
CA ARG A 39 6.27 33.76 -16.25
C ARG A 39 5.36 34.02 -15.04
N VAL A 40 4.20 34.65 -15.27
CA VAL A 40 3.22 34.91 -14.19
C VAL A 40 2.62 33.63 -13.64
N ILE A 41 2.21 32.70 -14.53
CA ILE A 41 1.59 31.44 -14.12
C ILE A 41 2.57 30.50 -13.40
N ASN A 42 3.85 30.52 -13.81
CA ASN A 42 4.88 29.65 -13.23
C ASN A 42 5.69 30.31 -12.10
N ASP A 43 5.31 31.51 -11.69
CA ASP A 43 6.00 32.33 -10.67
C ASP A 43 7.52 32.39 -10.88
N ALA A 44 7.93 32.60 -12.15
CA ALA A 44 9.32 32.59 -12.56
C ALA A 44 10.09 33.77 -11.89
N PRO A 45 11.38 33.58 -11.54
CA PRO A 45 12.18 34.59 -10.80
C PRO A 45 12.41 35.89 -11.55
N HIS A 46 12.08 35.95 -12.83
CA HIS A 46 12.19 37.19 -13.62
C HIS A 46 11.05 38.13 -13.27
N ARG A 47 11.37 39.36 -12.91
CA ARG A 47 10.40 40.41 -12.56
C ARG A 47 9.46 40.68 -13.74
N VAL A 48 8.18 40.36 -13.54
CA VAL A 48 7.08 40.86 -14.37
C VAL A 48 6.47 42.05 -13.64
N GLY A 49 6.33 43.20 -14.32
CA GLY A 49 5.76 44.37 -13.70
C GLY A 49 4.36 44.09 -13.13
N GLU A 50 4.06 44.67 -11.96
CA GLU A 50 2.82 44.40 -11.22
C GLU A 50 1.54 44.64 -12.05
N ALA A 51 1.52 45.63 -12.91
CA ALA A 51 0.40 45.92 -13.79
C ALA A 51 0.13 44.77 -14.78
N ALA A 52 1.19 44.18 -15.37
CA ALA A 52 1.08 43.05 -16.27
C ALA A 52 0.67 41.77 -15.50
N ARG A 53 1.21 41.57 -14.30
CA ARG A 53 0.84 40.45 -13.40
C ARG A 53 -0.66 40.49 -13.08
N ARG A 54 -1.18 41.65 -12.70
CA ARG A 54 -2.63 41.84 -12.40
C ARG A 54 -3.51 41.52 -13.59
N ARG A 55 -3.17 42.04 -14.81
CA ARG A 55 -3.94 41.74 -16.03
C ARG A 55 -3.95 40.27 -16.37
N VAL A 56 -2.82 39.58 -16.27
CA VAL A 56 -2.74 38.12 -16.49
C VAL A 56 -3.60 37.35 -15.49
N GLN A 57 -3.48 37.67 -14.20
CA GLN A 57 -4.29 37.03 -13.17
C GLN A 57 -5.79 37.27 -13.36
N GLN A 58 -6.18 38.45 -13.81
CA GLN A 58 -7.57 38.75 -14.13
C GLN A 58 -8.04 37.92 -15.34
N ALA A 59 -7.29 37.91 -16.44
CA ALA A 59 -7.61 37.11 -17.62
C ALA A 59 -7.71 35.61 -17.33
N VAL A 60 -6.83 35.07 -16.45
CA VAL A 60 -6.89 33.67 -16.00
C VAL A 60 -8.21 33.38 -15.26
N ARG A 61 -8.67 34.29 -14.40
CA ARG A 61 -9.95 34.15 -13.68
C ARG A 61 -11.14 34.25 -14.61
N ASP A 62 -11.15 35.29 -15.48
CA ASP A 62 -12.28 35.58 -16.36
C ASP A 62 -12.52 34.47 -17.39
N LEU A 63 -11.43 33.82 -17.82
CA LEU A 63 -11.47 32.74 -18.80
C LEU A 63 -11.58 31.35 -18.12
N ASP A 64 -11.62 31.24 -16.77
CA ASP A 64 -11.43 29.96 -16.03
C ASP A 64 -10.26 29.12 -16.61
N PHE A 65 -9.19 29.83 -17.02
CA PHE A 65 -8.06 29.17 -17.64
C PHE A 65 -7.31 28.33 -16.61
N ARG A 66 -7.26 27.03 -16.84
CA ARG A 66 -6.48 26.08 -16.04
C ARG A 66 -5.21 25.70 -16.79
N PRO A 67 -4.04 26.12 -16.29
CA PRO A 67 -2.79 25.78 -16.94
C PRO A 67 -2.64 24.26 -17.08
N ASN A 68 -2.35 23.80 -18.30
CA ASN A 68 -2.15 22.38 -18.57
C ASN A 68 -0.97 21.84 -17.72
N ALA A 69 -1.24 20.83 -16.87
CA ALA A 69 -0.23 20.23 -16.02
C ALA A 69 0.94 19.64 -16.84
N LEU A 70 0.65 19.11 -18.04
CA LEU A 70 1.66 18.57 -18.95
C LEU A 70 2.60 19.68 -19.48
N ALA A 71 2.05 20.85 -19.83
CA ALA A 71 2.88 21.97 -20.27
C ALA A 71 3.77 22.51 -19.15
N ARG A 72 3.26 22.55 -17.90
CA ARG A 72 4.06 22.93 -16.72
C ARG A 72 5.16 21.91 -16.42
N SER A 73 4.89 20.63 -16.55
CA SER A 73 5.87 19.57 -16.30
C SER A 73 7.05 19.63 -17.29
N LEU A 74 6.78 19.96 -18.56
CA LEU A 74 7.81 20.16 -19.58
C LEU A 74 8.77 21.32 -19.23
N HIS A 75 8.25 22.42 -18.67
CA HIS A 75 9.09 23.56 -18.25
C HIS A 75 9.85 23.32 -16.94
N ARG A 76 9.29 22.54 -16.01
CA ARG A 76 9.89 22.28 -14.69
C ARG A 76 10.74 21.01 -14.65
N GLY A 77 10.69 20.17 -15.68
CA GLY A 77 11.36 18.86 -15.71
C GLY A 77 10.82 17.86 -14.70
N ARG A 78 9.67 18.15 -14.04
CA ARG A 78 9.03 17.31 -13.03
C ARG A 78 7.51 17.29 -13.22
N THR A 79 6.91 16.11 -13.10
CA THR A 79 5.44 15.91 -13.23
C THR A 79 4.70 16.09 -11.90
N ARG A 80 5.41 16.14 -10.78
CA ARG A 80 4.84 16.10 -9.42
C ARG A 80 3.89 14.93 -9.22
N THR A 81 4.25 13.80 -9.77
CA THR A 81 3.50 12.55 -9.67
C THR A 81 4.44 11.45 -9.16
N ILE A 82 4.01 10.71 -8.17
CA ILE A 82 4.70 9.51 -7.65
C ILE A 82 3.88 8.29 -8.03
N GLY A 83 4.53 7.30 -8.65
CA GLY A 83 3.95 5.98 -8.87
C GLY A 83 3.95 5.20 -7.55
N LEU A 84 2.81 4.64 -7.16
CA LEU A 84 2.69 3.74 -6.03
C LEU A 84 2.27 2.36 -6.55
N ILE A 85 3.19 1.40 -6.50
CA ILE A 85 2.92 0.03 -6.92
C ILE A 85 2.69 -0.82 -5.66
N LEU A 86 1.52 -1.47 -5.58
CA LEU A 86 1.14 -2.29 -4.45
C LEU A 86 0.56 -3.64 -4.89
N PRO A 87 0.66 -4.69 -4.04
CA PRO A 87 0.27 -6.04 -4.44
C PRO A 87 -1.24 -6.29 -4.43
N ASP A 88 -2.00 -5.59 -3.58
CA ASP A 88 -3.42 -5.87 -3.41
C ASP A 88 -4.13 -4.69 -2.73
N ILE A 89 -4.79 -3.85 -3.54
CA ILE A 89 -5.49 -2.65 -3.07
C ILE A 89 -6.67 -2.99 -2.15
N SER A 90 -7.20 -4.22 -2.22
CA SER A 90 -8.29 -4.67 -1.35
C SER A 90 -7.84 -5.01 0.07
N ASN A 91 -6.53 -5.12 0.32
CA ASN A 91 -6.01 -5.37 1.66
C ASN A 91 -5.91 -4.07 2.46
N PRO A 92 -6.65 -3.91 3.59
CA PRO A 92 -6.63 -2.70 4.41
C PRO A 92 -5.23 -2.27 4.89
N TYR A 93 -4.27 -3.19 5.00
CA TYR A 93 -2.87 -2.89 5.27
C TYR A 93 -2.30 -1.88 4.27
N TYR A 94 -2.55 -2.09 2.96
CA TYR A 94 -2.04 -1.19 1.93
C TYR A 94 -2.85 0.10 1.83
N ALA A 95 -4.15 0.07 2.16
CA ALA A 95 -4.98 1.25 2.19
C ALA A 95 -4.46 2.28 3.22
N GLU A 96 -4.13 1.84 4.43
CA GLU A 96 -3.58 2.72 5.47
C GLU A 96 -2.18 3.26 5.11
N ILE A 97 -1.32 2.44 4.52
CA ILE A 97 -0.02 2.90 4.00
C ILE A 97 -0.23 3.96 2.91
N THR A 98 -1.16 3.72 1.98
CA THR A 98 -1.49 4.67 0.90
C THR A 98 -1.98 6.00 1.45
N ARG A 99 -2.84 5.98 2.49
CA ARG A 99 -3.28 7.20 3.19
C ARG A 99 -2.10 8.01 3.75
N GLY A 100 -1.13 7.30 4.36
CA GLY A 100 0.08 7.95 4.88
C GLY A 100 0.95 8.57 3.78
N ILE A 101 1.13 7.86 2.66
CA ILE A 101 1.86 8.36 1.49
C ILE A 101 1.12 9.58 0.91
N GLU A 102 -0.20 9.48 0.69
CA GLU A 102 -1.02 10.55 0.11
C GLU A 102 -0.98 11.82 0.96
N ALA A 103 -1.17 11.68 2.28
CA ALA A 103 -1.12 12.82 3.18
C ALA A 103 0.24 13.54 3.16
N ALA A 104 1.35 12.79 3.04
CA ALA A 104 2.67 13.38 2.89
C ALA A 104 2.87 13.99 1.48
N ALA A 105 2.46 13.30 0.43
CA ALA A 105 2.55 13.76 -0.95
C ALA A 105 1.80 15.08 -1.16
N ARG A 106 0.59 15.19 -0.65
CA ARG A 106 -0.25 16.40 -0.75
C ARG A 106 0.41 17.63 -0.11
N ARG A 107 1.10 17.48 1.04
CA ARG A 107 1.84 18.60 1.66
C ARG A 107 2.94 19.17 0.76
N HIS A 108 3.45 18.35 -0.16
CA HIS A 108 4.50 18.72 -1.11
C HIS A 108 3.99 18.88 -2.54
N GLU A 109 2.66 18.98 -2.72
CA GLU A 109 1.98 19.16 -4.01
C GLU A 109 2.27 18.02 -5.01
N TYR A 110 2.45 16.79 -4.52
CA TYR A 110 2.55 15.59 -5.33
C TYR A 110 1.22 14.87 -5.42
N ALA A 111 0.91 14.31 -6.60
CA ALA A 111 -0.18 13.37 -6.83
C ALA A 111 0.34 11.93 -6.79
N LEU A 112 -0.55 10.97 -6.53
CA LEU A 112 -0.24 9.55 -6.62
C LEU A 112 -0.86 8.92 -7.86
N PHE A 113 -0.06 8.11 -8.56
CA PHE A 113 -0.49 7.20 -9.61
C PHE A 113 -0.44 5.77 -9.06
N ILE A 114 -1.61 5.22 -8.70
CA ILE A 114 -1.69 3.94 -8.00
C ILE A 114 -1.79 2.79 -9.00
N CYS A 115 -0.91 1.80 -8.85
CA CYS A 115 -0.82 0.59 -9.65
C CYS A 115 -1.01 -0.63 -8.77
N ASN A 116 -2.02 -1.47 -9.07
CA ASN A 116 -2.28 -2.71 -8.36
C ASN A 116 -1.78 -3.92 -9.17
N THR A 117 -0.82 -4.69 -8.62
CA THR A 117 -0.26 -5.85 -9.33
C THR A 117 -1.08 -7.12 -9.18
N ASP A 118 -2.00 -7.15 -8.23
CA ASP A 118 -2.76 -8.34 -7.85
C ASP A 118 -1.85 -9.57 -7.57
N ARG A 119 -0.64 -9.27 -7.03
CA ARG A 119 0.45 -10.24 -6.73
C ARG A 119 0.99 -10.99 -7.96
N ARG A 120 0.77 -10.47 -9.17
CA ARG A 120 1.26 -11.05 -10.41
C ARG A 120 2.58 -10.40 -10.81
N PRO A 121 3.67 -11.17 -10.97
CA PRO A 121 4.99 -10.62 -11.35
C PRO A 121 4.97 -9.86 -12.68
N GLU A 122 4.16 -10.32 -13.64
CA GLU A 122 4.04 -9.73 -14.98
C GLU A 122 3.49 -8.31 -14.90
N ALA A 123 2.52 -8.08 -13.99
CA ALA A 123 1.94 -6.77 -13.78
C ALA A 123 2.95 -5.75 -13.23
N MET A 124 3.97 -6.20 -12.48
CA MET A 124 5.03 -5.32 -11.99
C MET A 124 5.80 -4.67 -13.13
N ALA A 125 6.23 -5.46 -14.13
CA ALA A 125 6.96 -4.96 -15.30
C ALA A 125 6.12 -3.93 -16.07
N HIS A 126 4.86 -4.27 -16.32
CA HIS A 126 3.91 -3.40 -17.01
C HIS A 126 3.70 -2.07 -16.26
N HIS A 127 3.47 -2.11 -14.95
CA HIS A 127 3.27 -0.90 -14.17
C HIS A 127 4.52 -0.02 -14.07
N ILE A 128 5.71 -0.62 -14.00
CA ILE A 128 6.97 0.13 -14.07
C ILE A 128 7.08 0.84 -15.42
N GLN A 129 6.73 0.17 -16.51
CA GLN A 129 6.73 0.77 -17.85
C GLN A 129 5.72 1.92 -17.95
N LEU A 130 4.48 1.74 -17.45
CA LEU A 130 3.48 2.81 -17.38
C LEU A 130 3.99 4.02 -16.58
N CYS A 131 4.63 3.79 -15.43
CA CYS A 131 5.21 4.86 -14.63
C CYS A 131 6.25 5.68 -15.43
N ARG A 132 7.05 5.01 -16.28
CA ARG A 132 8.02 5.67 -17.17
C ARG A 132 7.33 6.46 -18.29
N GLU A 133 6.33 5.89 -18.95
CA GLU A 133 5.57 6.54 -20.01
C GLU A 133 4.86 7.80 -19.51
N HIS A 134 4.28 7.73 -18.31
CA HIS A 134 3.68 8.87 -17.62
C HIS A 134 4.69 9.80 -16.96
N ARG A 135 5.99 9.52 -17.08
CA ARG A 135 7.08 10.34 -16.53
C ARG A 135 6.88 10.68 -15.06
N VAL A 136 6.46 9.70 -14.24
CA VAL A 136 6.40 9.93 -12.79
C VAL A 136 7.78 10.27 -12.26
N ASP A 137 7.87 11.16 -11.27
CA ASP A 137 9.15 11.64 -10.75
C ASP A 137 9.88 10.56 -9.95
N GLY A 138 9.11 9.63 -9.34
CA GLY A 138 9.64 8.49 -8.59
C GLY A 138 8.60 7.41 -8.39
N VAL A 139 9.04 6.23 -7.91
CA VAL A 139 8.18 5.06 -7.70
C VAL A 139 8.37 4.52 -6.29
N ILE A 140 7.27 4.41 -5.53
CA ILE A 140 7.23 3.69 -4.26
C ILE A 140 6.67 2.30 -4.53
N VAL A 141 7.39 1.24 -4.12
CA VAL A 141 6.96 -0.15 -4.29
C VAL A 141 6.70 -0.76 -2.92
N ALA A 142 5.44 -1.11 -2.66
CA ALA A 142 5.01 -1.71 -1.41
C ALA A 142 4.90 -3.25 -1.51
N GLY A 143 5.06 -3.93 -0.36
CA GLY A 143 4.95 -5.38 -0.24
C GLY A 143 6.27 -6.11 -0.47
N GLY A 144 6.72 -6.87 0.52
CA GLY A 144 7.97 -7.64 0.42
C GLY A 144 7.84 -8.87 -0.49
N GLY A 145 8.85 -9.10 -1.35
CA GLY A 145 8.89 -10.27 -2.22
C GLY A 145 10.22 -10.39 -2.98
N THR A 146 10.45 -11.55 -3.57
CA THR A 146 11.60 -11.81 -4.44
C THR A 146 11.25 -11.59 -5.92
N TRP A 147 9.96 -11.53 -6.23
CA TRP A 147 9.45 -11.22 -7.57
C TRP A 147 9.75 -9.76 -7.94
N GLY A 148 10.10 -9.52 -9.17
CA GLY A 148 10.40 -8.16 -9.65
C GLY A 148 11.82 -7.65 -9.37
N ARG A 149 12.74 -8.45 -8.80
CA ARG A 149 14.14 -8.03 -8.55
C ARG A 149 14.81 -7.38 -9.77
N GLY A 150 14.71 -8.00 -10.94
CA GLY A 150 15.28 -7.46 -12.17
C GLY A 150 14.66 -6.13 -12.58
N HIS A 151 13.35 -6.00 -12.41
CA HIS A 151 12.63 -4.76 -12.73
C HIS A 151 12.96 -3.62 -11.75
N LEU A 152 13.08 -3.94 -10.44
CA LEU A 152 13.48 -2.97 -9.42
C LEU A 152 14.94 -2.51 -9.58
N ALA A 153 15.84 -3.43 -9.93
CA ALA A 153 17.22 -3.10 -10.29
C ALA A 153 17.26 -2.21 -11.54
N GLY A 154 16.38 -2.48 -12.51
CA GLY A 154 16.24 -1.66 -13.71
C GLY A 154 15.74 -0.23 -13.44
N LEU A 155 14.90 0.00 -12.43
CA LEU A 155 14.51 1.38 -12.02
C LEU A 155 15.75 2.18 -11.62
N ALA A 156 16.57 1.61 -10.74
CA ALA A 156 17.80 2.27 -10.28
C ALA A 156 18.81 2.52 -11.42
N ALA A 157 18.98 1.53 -12.30
CA ALA A 157 19.91 1.64 -13.45
C ALA A 157 19.50 2.73 -14.46
N HIS A 158 18.22 3.04 -14.55
CA HIS A 158 17.71 4.08 -15.46
C HIS A 158 17.49 5.44 -14.75
N GLY A 159 18.03 5.63 -13.56
CA GLY A 159 17.95 6.89 -12.84
C GLY A 159 16.57 7.25 -12.28
N THR A 160 15.58 6.34 -12.31
CA THR A 160 14.27 6.57 -11.70
C THR A 160 14.40 6.47 -10.17
N ALA A 161 14.02 7.50 -9.45
CA ALA A 161 13.98 7.47 -8.00
C ALA A 161 13.01 6.37 -7.52
N ALA A 162 13.50 5.48 -6.64
CA ALA A 162 12.69 4.39 -6.12
C ALA A 162 12.88 4.23 -4.61
N VAL A 163 11.77 3.96 -3.89
CA VAL A 163 11.72 3.66 -2.46
C VAL A 163 10.89 2.39 -2.25
N LEU A 164 11.32 1.54 -1.33
CA LEU A 164 10.67 0.27 -1.07
C LEU A 164 9.94 0.31 0.30
N ILE A 165 8.77 -0.34 0.36
CA ILE A 165 8.13 -0.67 1.63
C ILE A 165 8.13 -2.19 1.75
N GLY A 166 8.96 -2.70 2.66
CA GLY A 166 9.25 -4.12 2.81
C GLY A 166 10.60 -4.53 2.23
N ARG A 167 10.93 -5.83 2.33
CA ARG A 167 12.21 -6.39 1.88
C ARG A 167 12.08 -7.00 0.48
N HIS A 168 12.82 -6.49 -0.48
CA HIS A 168 12.77 -6.91 -1.89
C HIS A 168 14.06 -7.54 -2.41
N GLY A 169 15.11 -7.62 -1.59
CA GLY A 169 16.40 -8.20 -1.96
C GLY A 169 17.20 -7.37 -2.98
N VAL A 170 16.94 -6.08 -3.06
CA VAL A 170 17.73 -5.07 -3.79
C VAL A 170 18.11 -3.95 -2.84
N ARG A 171 19.23 -3.26 -3.13
CA ARG A 171 19.71 -2.12 -2.33
C ARG A 171 19.09 -0.83 -2.85
N LEU A 172 17.97 -0.45 -2.25
CA LEU A 172 17.28 0.82 -2.48
C LEU A 172 16.84 1.38 -1.12
N PRO A 173 16.64 2.69 -0.99
CA PRO A 173 16.03 3.28 0.19
C PRO A 173 14.74 2.54 0.57
N ALA A 174 14.52 2.30 1.85
CA ALA A 174 13.42 1.46 2.25
C ALA A 174 12.81 1.82 3.61
N VAL A 175 11.50 1.60 3.71
CA VAL A 175 10.79 1.45 4.98
C VAL A 175 10.61 -0.03 5.24
N ARG A 176 11.09 -0.51 6.39
CA ARG A 176 11.03 -1.93 6.77
C ARG A 176 10.24 -2.15 8.04
N VAL A 177 9.89 -3.40 8.25
CA VAL A 177 9.30 -3.91 9.49
C VAL A 177 10.20 -5.04 9.99
N ASP A 178 10.51 -5.04 11.27
CA ASP A 178 11.14 -6.19 11.93
C ASP A 178 10.11 -7.31 12.14
N ASN A 179 9.77 -7.98 11.02
CA ASN A 179 8.78 -9.04 10.99
C ASN A 179 9.19 -10.25 11.82
N VAL A 180 10.51 -10.53 11.92
CA VAL A 180 11.02 -11.64 12.72
C VAL A 180 10.76 -11.38 14.21
N LYS A 181 11.11 -10.18 14.69
CA LYS A 181 10.87 -9.80 16.08
C LYS A 181 9.37 -9.72 16.41
N GLY A 182 8.56 -9.11 15.55
CA GLY A 182 7.12 -9.03 15.75
C GLY A 182 6.48 -10.42 15.85
N ALA A 183 6.82 -11.33 14.93
CA ALA A 183 6.32 -12.70 14.95
C ALA A 183 6.82 -13.48 16.18
N TYR A 184 8.06 -13.26 16.60
CA TYR A 184 8.57 -13.82 17.84
C TYR A 184 7.73 -13.39 19.04
N LEU A 185 7.42 -12.10 19.16
CA LEU A 185 6.60 -11.56 20.25
C LEU A 185 5.16 -12.10 20.23
N ALA A 186 4.56 -12.24 19.05
CA ALA A 186 3.23 -12.84 18.91
C ALA A 186 3.19 -14.29 19.39
N ALA A 187 4.20 -15.10 19.02
CA ALA A 187 4.30 -16.47 19.50
C ALA A 187 4.58 -16.52 21.01
N GLN A 188 5.46 -15.66 21.52
CA GLN A 188 5.77 -15.56 22.95
C GLN A 188 4.53 -15.22 23.78
N HIS A 189 3.61 -14.39 23.27
CA HIS A 189 2.34 -14.11 23.93
C HIS A 189 1.53 -15.40 24.20
N LEU A 190 1.35 -16.24 23.18
CA LEU A 190 0.63 -17.51 23.34
C LEU A 190 1.39 -18.51 24.23
N ILE A 191 2.70 -18.55 24.13
CA ILE A 191 3.55 -19.40 24.94
C ILE A 191 3.42 -19.03 26.44
N ARG A 192 3.45 -17.74 26.74
CA ARG A 192 3.24 -17.21 28.12
C ARG A 192 1.84 -17.47 28.64
N ALA A 193 0.82 -17.51 27.77
CA ALA A 193 -0.52 -17.92 28.14
C ALA A 193 -0.66 -19.43 28.44
N GLY A 194 0.40 -20.22 28.20
CA GLY A 194 0.46 -21.66 28.50
C GLY A 194 0.25 -22.57 27.29
N HIS A 195 0.08 -22.05 26.08
CA HIS A 195 -0.07 -22.88 24.89
C HIS A 195 1.20 -23.68 24.56
N ARG A 196 1.01 -24.97 24.19
CA ARG A 196 2.10 -25.88 23.76
C ARG A 196 1.78 -26.53 22.39
N ARG A 197 0.54 -26.50 21.94
CA ARG A 197 0.11 -26.99 20.63
C ARG A 197 -0.32 -25.77 19.79
N ILE A 198 0.65 -25.12 19.14
CA ILE A 198 0.49 -23.90 18.39
C ILE A 198 0.69 -24.19 16.90
N ALA A 199 -0.29 -23.84 16.09
CA ALA A 199 -0.22 -23.96 14.63
C ALA A 199 0.04 -22.60 13.97
N VAL A 200 0.48 -22.62 12.72
CA VAL A 200 0.81 -21.42 11.94
C VAL A 200 0.10 -21.43 10.60
N ILE A 201 -0.58 -20.34 10.27
CA ILE A 201 -1.02 -20.03 8.90
C ILE A 201 0.00 -19.04 8.32
N ALA A 202 0.92 -19.58 7.52
CA ALA A 202 2.01 -18.82 6.92
C ALA A 202 1.54 -18.03 5.69
N GLY A 203 2.26 -16.97 5.36
CA GLY A 203 2.08 -16.24 4.09
C GLY A 203 2.63 -17.01 2.89
N PRO A 204 2.46 -16.48 1.65
CA PRO A 204 2.98 -17.10 0.43
C PRO A 204 4.50 -17.28 0.50
N ALA A 205 5.01 -18.38 -0.06
CA ALA A 205 6.44 -18.70 -0.03
C ALA A 205 7.32 -17.62 -0.72
N ALA A 206 6.82 -16.97 -1.75
CA ALA A 206 7.51 -15.89 -2.45
C ALA A 206 7.50 -14.55 -1.69
N SER A 207 6.70 -14.44 -0.60
CA SER A 207 6.65 -13.25 0.24
C SER A 207 7.78 -13.27 1.26
N THR A 208 8.68 -12.29 1.18
CA THR A 208 9.73 -12.11 2.21
C THR A 208 9.13 -11.78 3.57
N THR A 209 8.03 -11.02 3.63
CA THR A 209 7.27 -10.74 4.85
C THR A 209 6.72 -12.03 5.47
N GLY A 210 6.10 -12.90 4.66
CA GLY A 210 5.58 -14.19 5.13
C GLY A 210 6.69 -15.11 5.65
N ALA A 211 7.82 -15.18 4.94
CA ALA A 211 8.99 -15.96 5.35
C ALA A 211 9.60 -15.45 6.67
N ASP A 212 9.74 -14.12 6.83
CA ASP A 212 10.30 -13.51 8.04
C ASP A 212 9.38 -13.75 9.25
N ARG A 213 8.05 -13.61 9.09
CA ARG A 213 7.08 -13.91 10.16
C ARG A 213 7.13 -15.39 10.56
N LEU A 214 7.16 -16.30 9.58
CA LEU A 214 7.31 -17.73 9.87
C LEU A 214 8.63 -18.03 10.58
N ALA A 215 9.73 -17.39 10.21
CA ALA A 215 11.02 -17.54 10.89
C ALA A 215 10.95 -17.08 12.35
N GLY A 216 10.27 -15.95 12.62
CA GLY A 216 10.05 -15.44 13.98
C GLY A 216 9.21 -16.40 14.84
N TYR A 217 8.12 -16.94 14.30
CA TYR A 217 7.29 -17.96 14.99
C TYR A 217 8.10 -19.22 15.31
N ARG A 218 8.82 -19.76 14.32
CA ARG A 218 9.69 -20.94 14.51
C ARG A 218 10.76 -20.70 15.55
N ARG A 219 11.38 -19.54 15.55
CA ARG A 219 12.40 -19.17 16.53
C ARG A 219 11.83 -19.16 17.94
N ALA A 220 10.70 -18.48 18.17
CA ALA A 220 10.08 -18.41 19.49
C ALA A 220 9.69 -19.80 20.03
N LEU A 221 9.07 -20.63 19.19
CA LEU A 221 8.69 -21.99 19.57
C LEU A 221 9.89 -22.85 19.91
N ARG A 222 10.95 -22.79 19.08
CA ARG A 222 12.19 -23.53 19.33
C ARG A 222 12.87 -23.11 20.64
N ASP A 223 12.98 -21.79 20.87
CA ASP A 223 13.64 -21.23 22.05
C ASP A 223 12.92 -21.62 23.35
N HIS A 224 11.64 -22.04 23.27
CA HIS A 224 10.84 -22.56 24.41
C HIS A 224 10.59 -24.06 24.35
N GLY A 225 11.31 -24.82 23.53
CA GLY A 225 11.19 -26.28 23.44
C GLY A 225 9.84 -26.78 22.90
N ILE A 226 9.11 -25.95 22.16
CA ILE A 226 7.80 -26.31 21.61
C ILE A 226 7.97 -26.77 20.15
N PRO A 227 7.57 -27.99 19.79
CA PRO A 227 7.69 -28.49 18.45
C PRO A 227 6.67 -27.80 17.51
N LEU A 228 7.12 -27.50 16.29
CA LEU A 228 6.24 -27.06 15.19
C LEU A 228 6.34 -28.07 14.04
N PRO A 229 5.60 -29.18 14.10
CA PRO A 229 5.65 -30.21 13.06
C PRO A 229 5.05 -29.67 11.75
N ALA A 230 5.54 -30.17 10.62
CA ALA A 230 5.12 -29.71 9.29
C ALA A 230 3.59 -29.68 9.10
N PRO A 231 2.82 -30.66 9.63
CA PRO A 231 1.36 -30.62 9.55
C PRO A 231 0.68 -29.45 10.29
N PHE A 232 1.38 -28.78 11.20
CA PHE A 232 0.87 -27.60 11.92
C PHE A 232 1.21 -26.30 11.21
N VAL A 233 1.81 -26.35 10.04
CA VAL A 233 2.06 -25.20 9.17
C VAL A 233 1.19 -25.33 7.91
N ARG A 234 0.37 -24.34 7.63
CA ARG A 234 -0.42 -24.24 6.41
C ARG A 234 -0.09 -22.93 5.71
N ALA A 235 0.06 -22.99 4.39
CA ALA A 235 0.24 -21.79 3.58
C ALA A 235 -1.11 -21.11 3.32
N GLY A 236 -1.10 -19.79 3.31
CA GLY A 236 -2.19 -18.94 2.85
C GLY A 236 -1.69 -17.90 1.84
N ASP A 237 -2.60 -17.13 1.29
CA ASP A 237 -2.35 -16.10 0.27
C ASP A 237 -2.54 -14.66 0.81
N LEU A 238 -2.64 -14.51 2.13
CA LEU A 238 -2.90 -13.28 2.86
C LEU A 238 -4.35 -12.74 2.72
N ARG A 239 -5.28 -13.55 2.20
CA ARG A 239 -6.71 -13.24 2.08
C ARG A 239 -7.55 -14.06 3.08
N PRO A 240 -8.72 -13.56 3.51
CA PRO A 240 -9.55 -14.25 4.51
C PRO A 240 -9.93 -15.68 4.12
N ALA A 241 -10.29 -15.90 2.85
CA ALA A 241 -10.70 -17.21 2.35
C ALA A 241 -9.61 -18.28 2.51
N SER A 242 -8.33 -17.93 2.31
CA SER A 242 -7.22 -18.86 2.53
C SER A 242 -6.99 -19.12 4.02
N GLY A 243 -7.17 -18.10 4.86
CA GLY A 243 -7.15 -18.22 6.31
C GLY A 243 -8.22 -19.19 6.82
N ALA A 244 -9.44 -19.08 6.29
CA ALA A 244 -10.53 -20.01 6.64
C ALA A 244 -10.23 -21.45 6.25
N ARG A 245 -9.77 -21.70 5.01
CA ARG A 245 -9.40 -23.04 4.53
C ARG A 245 -8.25 -23.63 5.38
N ALA A 246 -7.21 -22.86 5.61
CA ALA A 246 -6.06 -23.30 6.40
C ALA A 246 -6.44 -23.56 7.87
N GLY A 247 -7.22 -22.65 8.48
CA GLY A 247 -7.74 -22.78 9.83
C GLY A 247 -8.56 -24.04 10.01
N LEU A 248 -9.54 -24.27 9.12
CA LEU A 248 -10.36 -25.48 9.17
C LEU A 248 -9.53 -26.78 9.05
N ALA A 249 -8.54 -26.79 8.15
CA ALA A 249 -7.66 -27.95 7.98
C ALA A 249 -6.81 -28.22 9.23
N LEU A 250 -6.36 -27.18 9.95
CA LEU A 250 -5.63 -27.30 11.21
C LEU A 250 -6.54 -27.78 12.35
N LEU A 251 -7.77 -27.25 12.44
CA LEU A 251 -8.71 -27.55 13.53
C LEU A 251 -9.29 -28.95 13.46
N ARG A 252 -9.40 -29.55 12.27
CA ARG A 252 -9.85 -30.93 12.05
C ARG A 252 -8.77 -31.98 12.35
N ARG A 253 -7.52 -31.56 12.59
CA ARG A 253 -6.39 -32.48 12.76
C ARG A 253 -6.22 -32.90 14.22
N PRO A 254 -6.19 -34.21 14.55
CA PRO A 254 -5.79 -34.67 15.85
C PRO A 254 -4.25 -34.75 15.98
N PRO A 255 -3.64 -34.40 17.14
CA PRO A 255 -4.27 -33.59 18.18
C PRO A 255 -4.50 -32.17 17.72
N ARG A 256 -5.69 -31.60 17.98
CA ARG A 256 -6.04 -30.25 17.57
C ARG A 256 -5.12 -29.21 18.21
N PRO A 257 -4.64 -28.18 17.47
CA PRO A 257 -3.92 -27.06 18.06
C PRO A 257 -4.84 -26.27 19.00
N THR A 258 -4.28 -25.75 20.09
CA THR A 258 -4.99 -24.87 21.02
C THR A 258 -4.81 -23.40 20.69
N ALA A 259 -3.89 -23.08 19.76
CA ALA A 259 -3.70 -21.73 19.27
C ALA A 259 -3.24 -21.72 17.80
N ILE A 260 -3.59 -20.64 17.09
CA ILE A 260 -3.20 -20.38 15.71
C ILE A 260 -2.53 -19.01 15.63
N LEU A 261 -1.32 -18.97 15.07
CA LEU A 261 -0.62 -17.76 14.63
C LEU A 261 -0.85 -17.57 13.14
N ALA A 262 -1.50 -16.49 12.74
CA ALA A 262 -1.69 -16.18 11.33
C ALA A 262 -0.70 -15.10 10.88
N ALA A 263 -0.21 -15.22 9.63
CA ALA A 263 0.78 -14.29 9.12
C ALA A 263 0.20 -12.87 8.86
N ASN A 264 -1.14 -12.71 8.85
CA ASN A 264 -1.79 -11.40 8.86
C ASN A 264 -3.20 -11.48 9.46
N ASP A 265 -3.80 -10.32 9.72
CA ASP A 265 -5.13 -10.21 10.33
C ASP A 265 -6.24 -10.77 9.43
N GLN A 266 -6.16 -10.58 8.12
CA GLN A 266 -7.17 -11.12 7.21
C GLN A 266 -7.26 -12.65 7.30
N MET A 267 -6.12 -13.34 7.32
CA MET A 267 -6.12 -14.80 7.49
C MET A 267 -6.52 -15.21 8.92
N ALA A 268 -6.16 -14.43 9.94
CA ALA A 268 -6.60 -14.65 11.31
C ALA A 268 -8.13 -14.59 11.42
N ILE A 269 -8.76 -13.56 10.84
CA ILE A 269 -10.22 -13.39 10.80
C ILE A 269 -10.88 -14.56 10.06
N GLY A 270 -10.30 -14.98 8.93
CA GLY A 270 -10.77 -16.17 8.22
C GLY A 270 -10.71 -17.45 9.07
N ALA A 271 -9.61 -17.64 9.81
CA ALA A 271 -9.46 -18.79 10.71
C ALA A 271 -10.44 -18.75 11.90
N MET A 272 -10.71 -17.54 12.45
CA MET A 272 -11.74 -17.37 13.49
C MET A 272 -13.13 -17.76 12.96
N GLY A 273 -13.51 -17.30 11.78
CA GLY A 273 -14.77 -17.66 11.16
C GLY A 273 -14.89 -19.17 10.92
N ALA A 274 -13.79 -19.84 10.51
CA ALA A 274 -13.76 -21.29 10.34
C ALA A 274 -13.87 -22.05 11.68
N ALA A 275 -13.27 -21.52 12.75
CA ALA A 275 -13.42 -22.10 14.10
C ALA A 275 -14.89 -22.00 14.58
N GLN A 276 -15.50 -20.83 14.47
CA GLN A 276 -16.90 -20.61 14.84
C GLN A 276 -17.86 -21.47 14.00
N GLY A 277 -17.64 -21.56 12.69
CA GLY A 277 -18.42 -22.44 11.80
C GLY A 277 -18.27 -23.94 12.10
N ALA A 278 -17.19 -24.33 12.79
CA ALA A 278 -16.96 -25.68 13.31
C ALA A 278 -17.47 -25.89 14.76
N GLY A 279 -18.19 -24.92 15.31
CA GLY A 279 -18.70 -24.96 16.68
C GLY A 279 -17.66 -24.74 17.77
N LEU A 280 -16.49 -24.18 17.43
CA LEU A 280 -15.39 -23.94 18.37
C LEU A 280 -15.41 -22.48 18.87
N ALA A 281 -15.28 -22.31 20.17
CA ALA A 281 -15.19 -21.01 20.79
C ALA A 281 -13.78 -20.41 20.63
N VAL A 282 -13.73 -19.13 20.24
CA VAL A 282 -12.50 -18.33 20.25
C VAL A 282 -12.65 -17.32 21.39
N PRO A 283 -11.75 -17.30 22.39
CA PRO A 283 -10.52 -18.09 22.55
C PRO A 283 -10.71 -19.44 23.27
N GLY A 284 -11.93 -19.78 23.76
CA GLY A 284 -12.17 -20.92 24.67
C GLY A 284 -11.59 -22.25 24.22
N ASP A 285 -11.79 -22.64 22.94
CA ASP A 285 -11.26 -23.87 22.36
C ASP A 285 -9.96 -23.64 21.58
N VAL A 286 -9.81 -22.46 20.98
CA VAL A 286 -8.64 -22.10 20.19
C VAL A 286 -8.39 -20.60 20.24
N SER A 287 -7.18 -20.22 20.64
CA SER A 287 -6.71 -18.84 20.56
C SER A 287 -6.24 -18.50 19.13
N VAL A 288 -6.50 -17.28 18.68
CA VAL A 288 -6.05 -16.79 17.37
C VAL A 288 -5.34 -15.46 17.52
N VAL A 289 -4.15 -15.35 16.91
CA VAL A 289 -3.36 -14.12 16.88
C VAL A 289 -3.04 -13.77 15.43
N GLY A 290 -3.29 -12.52 15.06
CA GLY A 290 -3.02 -11.95 13.75
C GLY A 290 -1.74 -11.11 13.69
N PHE A 291 -1.61 -10.34 12.63
CA PHE A 291 -0.53 -9.39 12.38
C PHE A 291 -1.04 -8.28 11.47
N ASP A 292 -0.69 -7.03 11.70
CA ASP A 292 -0.89 -5.77 10.99
C ASP A 292 -1.72 -4.76 11.79
N ASN A 293 -2.67 -5.19 12.62
CA ASN A 293 -3.65 -4.37 13.35
C ASN A 293 -4.50 -3.50 12.40
N ILE A 294 -5.08 -4.16 11.37
CA ILE A 294 -6.07 -3.47 10.52
C ILE A 294 -7.31 -3.08 11.34
N GLU A 295 -8.04 -2.05 10.93
CA GLU A 295 -9.20 -1.53 11.66
C GLU A 295 -10.22 -2.62 12.01
N LEU A 296 -10.50 -3.52 11.07
CA LEU A 296 -11.42 -4.64 11.26
C LEU A 296 -11.03 -5.56 12.43
N ALA A 297 -9.75 -5.64 12.80
CA ALA A 297 -9.28 -6.48 13.91
C ALA A 297 -9.93 -6.11 15.26
N SER A 298 -10.33 -4.86 15.44
CA SER A 298 -11.03 -4.39 16.65
C SER A 298 -12.53 -4.61 16.60
N HIS A 299 -13.12 -4.83 15.43
CA HIS A 299 -14.57 -4.90 15.20
C HIS A 299 -15.10 -6.33 14.99
N VAL A 300 -14.23 -7.32 14.79
CA VAL A 300 -14.67 -8.73 14.75
C VAL A 300 -15.02 -9.26 16.14
N SER A 301 -15.80 -10.33 16.20
CA SER A 301 -16.22 -10.96 17.45
C SER A 301 -15.63 -12.36 17.60
N PRO A 302 -14.79 -12.60 18.64
CA PRO A 302 -14.21 -11.60 19.54
C PRO A 302 -13.18 -10.70 18.85
N PRO A 303 -12.87 -9.49 19.38
CA PRO A 303 -11.82 -8.62 18.85
C PRO A 303 -10.48 -9.35 18.79
N LEU A 304 -9.76 -9.20 17.66
CA LEU A 304 -8.55 -9.95 17.33
C LEU A 304 -7.30 -9.38 18.04
N THR A 305 -6.61 -10.23 18.79
CA THR A 305 -5.24 -10.00 19.25
C THR A 305 -4.30 -10.02 18.07
N THR A 306 -3.44 -9.00 17.93
CA THR A 306 -2.62 -8.81 16.74
C THR A 306 -1.33 -8.04 17.03
N MET A 307 -0.40 -8.05 16.09
CA MET A 307 0.80 -7.22 16.12
C MET A 307 0.51 -5.89 15.38
N ALA A 308 0.55 -4.79 16.09
CA ALA A 308 0.29 -3.46 15.52
C ALA A 308 1.50 -2.90 14.77
N LEU A 309 1.21 -2.28 13.63
CA LEU A 309 2.15 -1.51 12.82
C LEU A 309 1.63 -0.10 12.64
N PRO A 310 2.47 0.93 12.71
CA PRO A 310 2.07 2.32 12.47
C PRO A 310 1.95 2.61 10.96
N LEU A 311 0.99 1.96 10.28
CA LEU A 311 0.90 1.89 8.81
C LEU A 311 0.92 3.25 8.12
N ALA A 312 0.14 4.23 8.60
CA ALA A 312 0.15 5.58 8.05
C ALA A 312 1.52 6.27 8.22
N ARG A 313 2.20 6.06 9.37
CA ARG A 313 3.56 6.59 9.59
C ARG A 313 4.59 5.93 8.68
N MET A 314 4.43 4.63 8.40
CA MET A 314 5.27 3.92 7.43
C MET A 314 5.11 4.51 6.03
N GLY A 315 3.87 4.78 5.62
CA GLY A 315 3.58 5.44 4.35
C GLY A 315 4.18 6.84 4.26
N ALA A 316 3.98 7.66 5.30
CA ALA A 316 4.56 9.01 5.36
C ALA A 316 6.09 8.97 5.28
N ALA A 317 6.74 8.06 6.03
CA ALA A 317 8.19 7.89 5.99
C ALA A 317 8.69 7.52 4.58
N ALA A 318 7.98 6.64 3.86
CA ALA A 318 8.34 6.29 2.49
C ALA A 318 8.28 7.50 1.54
N MET A 319 7.27 8.36 1.68
CA MET A 319 7.18 9.59 0.88
C MET A 319 8.28 10.59 1.25
N GLU A 320 8.59 10.77 2.52
CA GLU A 320 9.68 11.66 2.96
C GLU A 320 11.05 11.18 2.45
N ILE A 321 11.30 9.86 2.48
CA ILE A 321 12.51 9.27 1.87
C ILE A 321 12.52 9.52 0.36
N MET A 322 11.36 9.40 -0.32
CA MET A 322 11.23 9.69 -1.75
C MET A 322 11.61 11.14 -2.06
N LEU A 323 11.11 12.10 -1.30
CA LEU A 323 11.43 13.52 -1.50
C LEU A 323 12.92 13.79 -1.35
N ARG A 324 13.58 13.20 -0.33
CA ARG A 324 15.03 13.27 -0.18
C ARG A 324 15.77 12.63 -1.35
N ARG A 325 15.30 11.47 -1.83
CA ARG A 325 15.87 10.79 -2.99
C ARG A 325 15.72 11.57 -4.28
N LEU A 326 14.62 12.32 -4.45
CA LEU A 326 14.44 13.24 -5.58
C LEU A 326 15.34 14.46 -5.51
N ALA A 327 15.71 14.91 -4.31
CA ALA A 327 16.66 16.02 -4.10
C ALA A 327 18.10 15.56 -4.25
N ASP A 328 18.44 14.37 -3.74
CA ASP A 328 19.75 13.74 -3.82
C ASP A 328 19.64 12.31 -4.37
N PRO A 329 20.02 12.06 -5.64
CA PRO A 329 19.99 10.74 -6.25
C PRO A 329 20.84 9.66 -5.56
N HIS A 330 21.73 10.02 -4.65
CA HIS A 330 22.56 9.10 -3.88
C HIS A 330 22.02 8.84 -2.47
N HIS A 331 20.95 9.53 -2.06
CA HIS A 331 20.35 9.32 -0.76
C HIS A 331 19.93 7.85 -0.58
N ALA A 332 20.42 7.22 0.48
CA ALA A 332 20.20 5.80 0.80
C ALA A 332 19.82 5.68 2.29
N GLU A 333 18.54 5.77 2.57
CA GLU A 333 18.00 5.71 3.92
C GLU A 333 17.16 4.45 4.10
N GLU A 334 17.30 3.83 5.26
CA GLU A 334 16.46 2.72 5.67
C GLU A 334 15.88 3.02 7.06
N VAL A 335 14.54 2.99 7.16
CA VAL A 335 13.81 3.15 8.42
C VAL A 335 13.14 1.82 8.76
N CYS A 336 13.37 1.31 9.98
CA CYS A 336 12.80 0.05 10.44
C CYS A 336 11.81 0.28 11.60
N PHE A 337 10.59 -0.23 11.44
CA PHE A 337 9.54 -0.20 12.46
C PHE A 337 9.46 -1.56 13.16
N VAL A 338 9.37 -1.52 14.49
CA VAL A 338 9.17 -2.73 15.31
C VAL A 338 7.69 -2.87 15.62
N PRO A 339 7.06 -4.04 15.34
CA PRO A 339 5.66 -4.28 15.69
C PRO A 339 5.45 -4.37 17.20
N GLU A 340 4.28 -3.91 17.67
CA GLU A 340 3.87 -3.98 19.06
C GLU A 340 2.66 -4.90 19.23
N LEU A 341 2.60 -5.66 20.33
CA LEU A 341 1.46 -6.54 20.61
C LEU A 341 0.25 -5.71 21.11
N VAL A 342 -0.88 -5.91 20.46
CA VAL A 342 -2.20 -5.42 20.91
C VAL A 342 -3.02 -6.64 21.33
N ALA A 343 -3.01 -6.95 22.62
CA ALA A 343 -3.81 -8.02 23.18
C ALA A 343 -5.29 -7.63 23.22
N ARG A 344 -6.14 -8.54 22.70
CA ARG A 344 -7.60 -8.42 22.70
C ARG A 344 -8.22 -9.73 23.17
N ARG A 345 -9.47 -10.02 22.76
CA ARG A 345 -10.22 -11.18 23.29
C ARG A 345 -10.14 -12.45 22.44
N SER A 346 -9.42 -12.48 21.33
CA SER A 346 -9.25 -13.69 20.51
C SER A 346 -8.16 -14.64 21.02
N SER A 347 -7.44 -14.28 22.08
CA SER A 347 -6.44 -15.12 22.71
C SER A 347 -6.61 -15.12 24.23
N GLY A 348 -6.37 -16.28 24.85
CA GLY A 348 -6.49 -16.53 26.27
C GLY A 348 -5.65 -17.75 26.66
N PRO A 349 -5.84 -18.33 27.85
CA PRO A 349 -5.18 -19.59 28.23
C PRO A 349 -5.69 -20.76 27.37
N PRO A 350 -4.91 -21.82 27.21
CA PRO A 350 -5.37 -23.04 26.54
C PRO A 350 -6.56 -23.67 27.27
N PRO A 351 -7.46 -24.37 26.53
CA PRO A 351 -8.58 -25.06 27.12
C PRO A 351 -8.06 -26.02 28.23
N GLN A 352 -8.66 -25.94 29.39
CA GLN A 352 -8.38 -26.90 30.45
C GLN A 352 -8.77 -28.29 29.95
N LYS A 353 -7.90 -29.27 30.10
CA LYS A 353 -8.28 -30.68 29.86
C LYS A 353 -9.45 -30.98 30.79
N GLU A 354 -10.62 -31.28 30.23
CA GLU A 354 -11.61 -32.02 31.01
C GLU A 354 -10.92 -33.24 31.54
N THR A 355 -10.71 -33.29 32.86
CA THR A 355 -10.32 -34.52 33.54
C THR A 355 -11.50 -35.44 33.29
N GLN A 356 -11.35 -36.43 32.40
CA GLN A 356 -12.32 -37.47 32.21
C GLN A 356 -12.58 -38.07 33.59
N ARG A 357 -13.77 -37.80 34.17
CA ARG A 357 -14.34 -38.53 35.26
C ARG A 357 -14.93 -39.83 34.78
#